data_c80b206205f8bf0598c8ce6d77e8b5ad
#
_entry.id   c80b206205f8bf0598c8ce6d77e8b5ad
#
_cell.length_a   1.000
_cell.length_b   1.000
_cell.length_c   1.000
_cell.angle_alpha   90.00
_cell.angle_beta   90.00
_cell.angle_gamma   90.00
#
_symmetry.space_group_name_H-M   'P 1'
#
loop_
_entity.id
_entity.type
_entity.pdbx_description
1 polymer ?
#
loop_
_entity_poly.entity_id
_entity_poly.type
_entity_poly.pdbx_seq_one_letter_code
_entity_poly.pdbx_strand_id
1 'polypeptide(L)'
;MINIRAARLEDISKISSVIAASWKTAYRGIVNDDYLNSLRSDHWVDFLDSGLGNNSVFSMVIENNQEVIGTAILKETENKCEVCLISLYLLPNKIGQGFGHIFYTGVETELKNKGFSNCILDVLENNKRAIRFYKAHGFIDTDIEIKAVLGECNYTCTILEKTL
;
A
#
# COMPACT_ATOMS: atom_id res chain seq x y z
N MET A 1 5.03 16.61 -14.28
CA MET A 1 5.93 15.48 -14.61
C MET A 1 5.76 14.40 -13.56
N ILE A 2 5.52 13.15 -13.97
CA ILE A 2 5.40 12.01 -13.07
C ILE A 2 6.77 11.38 -12.86
N ASN A 3 7.10 11.08 -11.62
CA ASN A 3 8.32 10.38 -11.24
C ASN A 3 7.98 9.29 -10.20
N ILE A 4 8.56 8.11 -10.33
CA ILE A 4 8.44 7.00 -9.38
C ILE A 4 9.85 6.67 -8.92
N ARG A 5 10.04 6.65 -7.60
CA ARG A 5 11.35 6.41 -6.99
C ARG A 5 11.24 5.71 -5.63
N ALA A 6 12.35 5.18 -5.16
CA ALA A 6 12.46 4.76 -3.77
C ALA A 6 12.19 5.94 -2.83
N ALA A 7 11.51 5.65 -1.73
CA ALA A 7 11.31 6.63 -0.65
C ALA A 7 12.62 6.90 0.09
N ARG A 8 12.74 8.11 0.61
CA ARG A 8 13.84 8.57 1.46
C ARG A 8 13.32 8.81 2.88
N LEU A 9 14.21 8.89 3.84
CA LEU A 9 13.81 9.20 5.23
C LEU A 9 13.08 10.54 5.33
N GLU A 10 13.45 11.52 4.51
CA GLU A 10 12.77 12.83 4.44
C GLU A 10 11.31 12.75 3.96
N ASP A 11 10.91 11.66 3.28
CA ASP A 11 9.55 11.47 2.79
C ASP A 11 8.59 10.94 3.87
N ILE A 12 9.09 10.43 5.01
CA ILE A 12 8.31 9.69 6.02
C ILE A 12 7.06 10.45 6.46
N SER A 13 7.20 11.71 6.81
CA SER A 13 6.04 12.53 7.25
C SER A 13 5.00 12.68 6.14
N LYS A 14 5.44 12.83 4.89
CA LYS A 14 4.54 12.95 3.75
C LYS A 14 3.86 11.62 3.43
N ILE A 15 4.61 10.51 3.49
CA ILE A 15 4.07 9.15 3.31
C ILE A 15 3.00 8.88 4.36
N SER A 16 3.27 9.11 5.64
CA SER A 16 2.29 8.95 6.72
C SER A 16 1.03 9.78 6.48
N SER A 17 1.18 11.03 6.07
CA SER A 17 0.06 11.91 5.73
C SER A 17 -0.78 11.38 4.54
N VAL A 18 -0.13 10.84 3.49
CA VAL A 18 -0.82 10.23 2.35
C VAL A 18 -1.62 9.01 2.80
N ILE A 19 -1.04 8.14 3.64
CA ILE A 19 -1.73 6.97 4.17
C ILE A 19 -2.95 7.40 4.98
N ALA A 20 -2.81 8.33 5.92
CA ALA A 20 -3.91 8.80 6.76
C ALA A 20 -5.07 9.39 5.93
N ALA A 21 -4.76 10.22 4.95
CA ALA A 21 -5.77 10.80 4.05
C ALA A 21 -6.48 9.72 3.21
N SER A 22 -5.72 8.74 2.71
CA SER A 22 -6.26 7.64 1.93
C SER A 22 -7.17 6.73 2.75
N TRP A 23 -6.77 6.37 3.97
CA TRP A 23 -7.58 5.54 4.87
C TRP A 23 -8.94 6.15 5.16
N LYS A 24 -8.97 7.44 5.50
CA LYS A 24 -10.20 8.17 5.81
C LYS A 24 -11.21 8.22 4.66
N THR A 25 -10.74 8.03 3.44
CA THR A 25 -11.59 8.05 2.23
C THR A 25 -11.89 6.65 1.75
N ALA A 26 -10.85 5.81 1.59
CA ALA A 26 -10.99 4.48 0.99
C ALA A 26 -11.76 3.49 1.87
N TYR A 27 -11.65 3.62 3.18
CA TYR A 27 -12.26 2.70 4.14
C TYR A 27 -13.54 3.23 4.80
N ARG A 28 -14.02 4.39 4.42
CA ARG A 28 -15.31 4.90 4.91
C ARG A 28 -16.44 3.95 4.52
N GLY A 29 -17.25 3.58 5.53
CA GLY A 29 -18.31 2.58 5.35
C GLY A 29 -17.81 1.12 5.35
N ILE A 30 -16.51 0.88 5.50
CA ILE A 30 -15.90 -0.45 5.62
C ILE A 30 -15.30 -0.63 7.01
N VAL A 31 -14.52 0.34 7.46
CA VAL A 31 -13.87 0.37 8.77
C VAL A 31 -14.61 1.34 9.67
N ASN A 32 -14.63 1.08 10.97
CA ASN A 32 -15.27 1.92 11.98
C ASN A 32 -14.83 3.39 11.85
N ASP A 33 -15.81 4.30 11.79
CA ASP A 33 -15.57 5.73 11.54
C ASP A 33 -14.80 6.40 12.70
N ASP A 34 -15.01 5.99 13.95
CA ASP A 34 -14.26 6.55 15.10
C ASP A 34 -12.79 6.21 14.99
N TYR A 35 -12.47 4.98 14.58
CA TYR A 35 -11.10 4.58 14.31
C TYR A 35 -10.49 5.40 13.16
N LEU A 36 -11.19 5.52 12.03
CA LEU A 36 -10.71 6.32 10.89
C LEU A 36 -10.48 7.78 11.28
N ASN A 37 -11.37 8.37 12.06
CA ASN A 37 -11.28 9.75 12.52
C ASN A 37 -10.13 9.97 13.51
N SER A 38 -9.74 8.93 14.26
CA SER A 38 -8.61 8.99 15.21
C SER A 38 -7.24 8.99 14.50
N LEU A 39 -7.17 8.58 13.23
CA LEU A 39 -5.91 8.53 12.48
C LEU A 39 -5.37 9.93 12.19
N ARG A 40 -4.25 10.26 12.83
CA ARG A 40 -3.53 11.52 12.60
C ARG A 40 -2.61 11.40 11.38
N SER A 41 -2.21 12.52 10.82
CA SER A 41 -1.28 12.55 9.68
C SER A 41 0.10 11.96 9.99
N ASP A 42 0.47 11.90 11.27
CA ASP A 42 1.74 11.34 11.78
C ASP A 42 1.61 9.89 12.29
N HIS A 43 0.45 9.27 12.15
CA HIS A 43 0.13 7.96 12.74
C HIS A 43 1.14 6.86 12.38
N TRP A 44 1.68 6.87 11.16
CA TRP A 44 2.62 5.85 10.68
C TRP A 44 4.09 6.28 10.73
N VAL A 45 4.41 7.46 11.27
CA VAL A 45 5.80 7.97 11.27
C VAL A 45 6.74 7.00 11.99
N ASP A 46 6.42 6.56 13.20
CA ASP A 46 7.28 5.66 13.97
C ASP A 46 7.48 4.30 13.29
N PHE A 47 6.42 3.76 12.68
CA PHE A 47 6.50 2.52 11.92
C PHE A 47 7.41 2.67 10.70
N LEU A 48 7.28 3.75 9.96
CA LEU A 48 8.06 4.04 8.76
C LEU A 48 9.53 4.31 9.12
N ASP A 49 9.77 5.11 10.15
CA ASP A 49 11.12 5.44 10.60
C ASP A 49 11.88 4.18 11.04
N SER A 50 11.24 3.37 11.87
CA SER A 50 11.81 2.08 12.29
C SER A 50 12.00 1.12 11.11
N GLY A 51 10.97 0.95 10.27
CA GLY A 51 10.98 -0.02 9.18
C GLY A 51 11.97 0.31 8.07
N LEU A 52 12.04 1.57 7.65
CA LEU A 52 13.00 2.04 6.64
C LEU A 52 14.41 2.13 7.22
N GLY A 53 14.54 2.54 8.48
CA GLY A 53 15.83 2.69 9.15
C GLY A 53 16.57 1.36 9.36
N ASN A 54 15.85 0.27 9.62
CA ASN A 54 16.43 -1.08 9.80
C ASN A 54 16.28 -1.99 8.55
N ASN A 55 15.80 -1.45 7.43
CA ASN A 55 15.54 -2.16 6.19
C ASN A 55 14.55 -3.34 6.31
N SER A 56 13.68 -3.35 7.32
CA SER A 56 12.64 -4.39 7.44
C SER A 56 11.49 -4.18 6.46
N VAL A 57 11.31 -2.96 5.99
CA VAL A 57 10.44 -2.60 4.88
C VAL A 57 11.18 -1.70 3.90
N PHE A 58 10.73 -1.65 2.66
CA PHE A 58 11.12 -0.62 1.71
C PHE A 58 9.88 0.06 1.14
N SER A 59 10.03 1.28 0.72
CA SER A 59 8.91 2.06 0.22
C SER A 59 9.25 2.73 -1.09
N MET A 60 8.24 2.89 -1.92
CA MET A 60 8.31 3.68 -3.15
C MET A 60 7.27 4.80 -3.09
N VAL A 61 7.58 5.89 -3.74
CA VAL A 61 6.66 7.02 -3.88
C VAL A 61 6.44 7.36 -5.35
N ILE A 62 5.23 7.84 -5.64
CA ILE A 62 4.93 8.50 -6.90
C ILE A 62 4.79 9.99 -6.65
N GLU A 63 5.49 10.77 -7.46
CA GLU A 63 5.47 12.23 -7.45
C GLU A 63 4.77 12.78 -8.69
N ASN A 64 4.05 13.87 -8.52
CA ASN A 64 3.58 14.70 -9.60
C ASN A 64 4.07 16.13 -9.37
N ASN A 65 4.90 16.63 -10.29
CA ASN A 65 5.54 17.95 -10.16
C ASN A 65 6.26 18.13 -8.81
N GLN A 66 7.07 17.15 -8.40
CA GLN A 66 7.84 17.10 -7.15
C GLN A 66 6.99 16.97 -5.86
N GLU A 67 5.68 16.84 -5.98
CA GLU A 67 4.81 16.55 -4.86
C GLU A 67 4.57 15.03 -4.76
N VAL A 68 4.85 14.43 -3.60
CA VAL A 68 4.49 13.03 -3.32
C VAL A 68 2.97 12.91 -3.24
N ILE A 69 2.40 12.17 -4.16
CA ILE A 69 0.95 11.96 -4.29
C ILE A 69 0.50 10.54 -3.97
N GLY A 70 1.44 9.63 -3.77
CA GLY A 70 1.16 8.24 -3.42
C GLY A 70 2.37 7.51 -2.87
N THR A 71 2.11 6.39 -2.21
CA THR A 71 3.12 5.54 -1.59
C THR A 71 2.77 4.07 -1.71
N ALA A 72 3.80 3.23 -1.86
CA ALA A 72 3.73 1.77 -1.71
C ALA A 72 4.73 1.35 -0.64
N ILE A 73 4.29 0.49 0.28
CA ILE A 73 5.14 -0.09 1.32
C ILE A 73 5.21 -1.59 1.07
N LEU A 74 6.42 -2.12 1.06
CA LEU A 74 6.74 -3.49 0.71
C LEU A 74 7.64 -4.12 1.77
N LYS A 75 7.50 -5.43 1.95
CA LYS A 75 8.32 -6.21 2.87
C LYS A 75 8.67 -7.54 2.22
N GLU A 76 9.94 -7.93 2.30
CA GLU A 76 10.36 -9.28 1.94
C GLU A 76 9.72 -10.30 2.89
N THR A 77 9.29 -11.44 2.34
CA THR A 77 8.80 -12.56 3.15
C THR A 77 9.96 -13.49 3.52
N GLU A 78 9.70 -14.57 4.24
CA GLU A 78 10.70 -15.61 4.50
C GLU A 78 11.15 -16.29 3.20
N ASN A 79 10.30 -16.32 2.20
CA ASN A 79 10.66 -16.74 0.84
C ASN A 79 11.33 -15.58 0.10
N LYS A 80 12.65 -15.67 -0.08
CA LYS A 80 13.47 -14.62 -0.71
C LYS A 80 13.06 -14.21 -2.12
N CYS A 81 12.26 -15.01 -2.80
CA CYS A 81 11.73 -14.70 -4.13
C CYS A 81 10.36 -14.01 -4.08
N GLU A 82 9.83 -13.81 -2.87
CA GLU A 82 8.48 -13.29 -2.65
C GLU A 82 8.51 -11.99 -1.85
N VAL A 83 7.65 -11.07 -2.23
CA VAL A 83 7.46 -9.80 -1.55
C VAL A 83 5.99 -9.62 -1.17
N CYS A 84 5.74 -9.08 0.02
CA CYS A 84 4.43 -8.63 0.45
C CYS A 84 4.26 -7.14 0.15
N LEU A 85 3.24 -6.80 -0.64
CA LEU A 85 2.79 -5.42 -0.81
C LEU A 85 1.86 -5.06 0.37
N ILE A 86 2.43 -4.43 1.40
CA ILE A 86 1.69 -4.05 2.62
C ILE A 86 0.65 -2.97 2.30
N SER A 87 1.00 -2.00 1.45
CA SER A 87 0.11 -0.91 1.10
C SER A 87 0.44 -0.29 -0.24
N LEU A 88 -0.59 0.20 -0.93
CA LEU A 88 -0.50 1.03 -2.13
C LEU A 88 -1.59 2.10 -2.04
N TYR A 89 -1.19 3.33 -1.78
CA TYR A 89 -2.13 4.45 -1.58
C TYR A 89 -1.81 5.64 -2.47
N LEU A 90 -2.85 6.35 -2.84
CA LEU A 90 -2.80 7.66 -3.50
C LEU A 90 -3.59 8.68 -2.68
N LEU A 91 -3.23 9.94 -2.77
CA LEU A 91 -4.06 11.02 -2.25
C LEU A 91 -5.47 10.92 -2.84
N PRO A 92 -6.54 11.15 -2.04
CA PRO A 92 -7.92 10.99 -2.49
C PRO A 92 -8.25 11.78 -3.77
N ASN A 93 -7.74 13.00 -3.89
CA ASN A 93 -7.94 13.86 -5.07
C ASN A 93 -7.14 13.44 -6.32
N LYS A 94 -6.33 12.39 -6.22
CA LYS A 94 -5.55 11.82 -7.34
C LYS A 94 -6.11 10.49 -7.83
N ILE A 95 -7.13 9.99 -7.17
CA ILE A 95 -7.78 8.72 -7.52
C ILE A 95 -8.65 8.92 -8.78
N GLY A 96 -8.73 7.88 -9.63
CA GLY A 96 -9.53 7.92 -10.87
C GLY A 96 -8.88 8.64 -12.05
N GLN A 97 -7.62 9.11 -11.91
CA GLN A 97 -6.87 9.83 -12.94
C GLN A 97 -5.78 8.97 -13.61
N GLY A 98 -5.80 7.65 -13.42
CA GLY A 98 -4.81 6.75 -13.99
C GLY A 98 -3.51 6.60 -13.17
N PHE A 99 -3.27 7.44 -12.17
CA PHE A 99 -2.03 7.39 -11.38
C PHE A 99 -1.82 6.05 -10.67
N GLY A 100 -2.88 5.37 -10.25
CA GLY A 100 -2.77 4.05 -9.61
C GLY A 100 -2.16 3.01 -10.54
N HIS A 101 -2.59 2.97 -11.79
CA HIS A 101 -2.04 2.08 -12.80
C HIS A 101 -0.57 2.38 -13.09
N ILE A 102 -0.25 3.65 -13.32
CA ILE A 102 1.13 4.11 -13.56
C ILE A 102 2.03 3.73 -12.38
N PHE A 103 1.57 3.98 -11.15
CA PHE A 103 2.34 3.72 -9.95
C PHE A 103 2.56 2.22 -9.74
N TYR A 104 1.50 1.40 -9.82
CA TYR A 104 1.64 -0.04 -9.64
C TYR A 104 2.57 -0.65 -10.70
N THR A 105 2.47 -0.23 -11.97
CA THR A 105 3.37 -0.70 -13.04
C THR A 105 4.84 -0.35 -12.73
N GLY A 106 5.10 0.84 -12.19
CA GLY A 106 6.44 1.21 -11.74
C GLY A 106 6.94 0.37 -10.57
N VAL A 107 6.09 0.12 -9.58
CA VAL A 107 6.39 -0.77 -8.44
C VAL A 107 6.70 -2.19 -8.94
N GLU A 108 5.86 -2.76 -9.81
CA GLU A 108 6.08 -4.10 -10.37
C GLU A 108 7.40 -4.20 -11.15
N THR A 109 7.74 -3.16 -11.91
CA THR A 109 9.01 -3.11 -12.64
C THR A 109 10.19 -3.15 -11.67
N GLU A 110 10.12 -2.38 -10.60
CA GLU A 110 11.17 -2.36 -9.57
C GLU A 110 11.30 -3.72 -8.85
N LEU A 111 10.17 -4.39 -8.55
CA LEU A 111 10.17 -5.70 -7.94
C LEU A 111 10.87 -6.73 -8.83
N LYS A 112 10.58 -6.75 -10.13
CA LYS A 112 11.27 -7.60 -11.10
C LYS A 112 12.77 -7.32 -11.18
N ASN A 113 13.15 -6.04 -11.18
CA ASN A 113 14.56 -5.62 -11.19
C ASN A 113 15.30 -6.08 -9.93
N LYS A 114 14.63 -6.14 -8.80
CA LYS A 114 15.16 -6.68 -7.53
C LYS A 114 15.21 -8.21 -7.48
N GLY A 115 14.65 -8.90 -8.47
CA GLY A 115 14.69 -10.36 -8.59
C GLY A 115 13.54 -11.08 -7.89
N PHE A 116 12.50 -10.37 -7.46
CA PHE A 116 11.29 -11.02 -6.96
C PHE A 116 10.51 -11.67 -8.10
N SER A 117 9.99 -12.85 -7.85
CA SER A 117 9.17 -13.62 -8.80
C SER A 117 7.71 -13.75 -8.38
N ASN A 118 7.40 -13.38 -7.14
CA ASN A 118 6.04 -13.46 -6.60
C ASN A 118 5.72 -12.25 -5.72
N CYS A 119 4.50 -11.77 -5.80
CA CYS A 119 3.98 -10.69 -4.95
C CYS A 119 2.68 -11.14 -4.31
N ILE A 120 2.59 -11.01 -2.99
CA ILE A 120 1.36 -11.26 -2.22
C ILE A 120 0.88 -9.97 -1.57
N LEU A 121 -0.41 -9.91 -1.29
CA LEU A 121 -1.01 -8.85 -0.48
C LEU A 121 -2.25 -9.37 0.23
N ASP A 122 -2.61 -8.72 1.33
CA ASP A 122 -3.92 -8.88 1.95
C ASP A 122 -4.77 -7.63 1.71
N VAL A 123 -6.06 -7.83 1.53
CA VAL A 123 -7.02 -6.76 1.27
C VAL A 123 -8.33 -7.05 2.00
N LEU A 124 -8.89 -6.03 2.65
CA LEU A 124 -10.20 -6.16 3.29
C LEU A 124 -11.24 -6.68 2.29
N GLU A 125 -11.95 -7.75 2.64
CA GLU A 125 -12.92 -8.41 1.75
C GLU A 125 -14.02 -7.47 1.22
N ASN A 126 -14.35 -6.44 2.00
CA ASN A 126 -15.32 -5.42 1.64
C ASN A 126 -14.74 -4.27 0.80
N ASN A 127 -13.42 -4.20 0.64
CA ASN A 127 -12.79 -3.23 -0.25
C ASN A 127 -12.82 -3.71 -1.71
N LYS A 128 -14.03 -3.83 -2.25
CA LYS A 128 -14.27 -4.33 -3.62
C LYS A 128 -13.55 -3.53 -4.69
N ARG A 129 -13.30 -2.24 -4.43
CA ARG A 129 -12.56 -1.38 -5.34
C ARG A 129 -11.08 -1.80 -5.44
N ALA A 130 -10.40 -2.00 -4.32
CA ALA A 130 -9.02 -2.45 -4.30
C ALA A 130 -8.89 -3.86 -4.90
N ILE A 131 -9.80 -4.78 -4.55
CA ILE A 131 -9.82 -6.14 -5.12
C ILE A 131 -9.91 -6.09 -6.65
N ARG A 132 -10.83 -5.28 -7.21
CA ARG A 132 -10.94 -5.11 -8.66
C ARG A 132 -9.67 -4.52 -9.27
N PHE A 133 -9.05 -3.55 -8.61
CA PHE A 133 -7.80 -2.95 -9.05
C PHE A 133 -6.68 -4.00 -9.14
N TYR A 134 -6.47 -4.78 -8.09
CA TYR A 134 -5.42 -5.80 -8.08
C TYR A 134 -5.70 -6.94 -9.07
N LYS A 135 -6.95 -7.40 -9.18
CA LYS A 135 -7.33 -8.41 -10.18
C LYS A 135 -7.10 -7.92 -11.62
N ALA A 136 -7.36 -6.64 -11.90
CA ALA A 136 -7.07 -6.04 -13.20
C ALA A 136 -5.56 -5.96 -13.50
N HIS A 137 -4.70 -6.02 -12.46
CA HIS A 137 -3.25 -6.09 -12.59
C HIS A 137 -2.69 -7.53 -12.51
N GLY A 138 -3.55 -8.53 -12.62
CA GLY A 138 -3.14 -9.94 -12.70
C GLY A 138 -3.01 -10.67 -11.38
N PHE A 139 -3.45 -10.08 -10.26
CA PHE A 139 -3.56 -10.82 -9.01
C PHE A 139 -4.72 -11.80 -9.06
N ILE A 140 -4.51 -12.96 -8.48
CA ILE A 140 -5.52 -14.01 -8.30
C ILE A 140 -5.84 -14.17 -6.80
N ASP A 141 -7.05 -14.63 -6.52
CA ASP A 141 -7.48 -14.96 -5.18
C ASP A 141 -6.89 -16.32 -4.77
N THR A 142 -6.35 -16.40 -3.58
CA THR A 142 -5.79 -17.65 -3.05
C THR A 142 -6.81 -18.46 -2.27
N ASP A 143 -8.04 -17.95 -2.08
CA ASP A 143 -9.05 -18.51 -1.18
C ASP A 143 -8.60 -18.60 0.28
N ILE A 144 -7.54 -17.89 0.65
CA ILE A 144 -7.04 -17.80 2.03
C ILE A 144 -7.55 -16.50 2.66
N GLU A 145 -8.17 -16.63 3.81
CA GLU A 145 -8.64 -15.51 4.61
C GLU A 145 -7.81 -15.37 5.89
N ILE A 146 -7.54 -14.12 6.27
CA ILE A 146 -6.92 -13.77 7.54
C ILE A 146 -7.80 -12.77 8.30
N LYS A 147 -7.59 -12.68 9.62
CA LYS A 147 -8.25 -11.69 10.45
C LYS A 147 -7.33 -10.51 10.71
N ALA A 148 -7.86 -9.31 10.52
CA ALA A 148 -7.20 -8.05 10.87
C ALA A 148 -7.96 -7.37 12.01
N VAL A 149 -7.22 -6.78 12.94
CA VAL A 149 -7.79 -5.97 14.04
C VAL A 149 -7.46 -4.52 13.76
N LEU A 150 -8.47 -3.69 13.59
CA LEU A 150 -8.33 -2.25 13.38
C LEU A 150 -9.15 -1.52 14.45
N GLY A 151 -8.44 -0.83 15.33
CA GLY A 151 -9.05 -0.35 16.57
C GLY A 151 -9.50 -1.52 17.44
N GLU A 152 -10.77 -1.53 17.82
CA GLU A 152 -11.39 -2.60 18.64
C GLU A 152 -12.21 -3.60 17.81
N CYS A 153 -12.19 -3.48 16.47
CA CYS A 153 -13.01 -4.29 15.57
C CYS A 153 -12.17 -5.32 14.80
N ASN A 154 -12.79 -6.48 14.55
CA ASN A 154 -12.21 -7.54 13.72
C ASN A 154 -12.74 -7.41 12.28
N TYR A 155 -11.85 -7.57 11.31
CA TYR A 155 -12.16 -7.56 9.88
C TYR A 155 -11.58 -8.80 9.21
N THR A 156 -12.18 -9.22 8.11
CA THR A 156 -11.65 -10.30 7.27
C THR A 156 -10.93 -9.70 6.08
N CYS A 157 -9.73 -10.19 5.81
CA CYS A 157 -8.97 -9.92 4.61
C CYS A 157 -8.84 -11.18 3.77
N THR A 158 -8.87 -11.04 2.45
CA THR A 158 -8.47 -12.09 1.52
C THR A 158 -7.04 -11.87 1.06
N ILE A 159 -6.31 -12.96 0.83
CA ILE A 159 -4.95 -12.90 0.29
C ILE A 159 -5.02 -13.04 -1.23
N LEU A 160 -4.42 -12.08 -1.92
CA LEU A 160 -4.21 -12.12 -3.35
C LEU A 160 -2.74 -12.35 -3.65
N GLU A 161 -2.45 -13.07 -4.74
CA GLU A 161 -1.09 -13.34 -5.19
C GLU A 161 -0.93 -13.10 -6.69
N LYS A 162 0.30 -12.81 -7.10
CA LYS A 162 0.68 -12.61 -8.50
C LYS A 162 2.10 -13.11 -8.74
N THR A 163 2.28 -13.90 -9.80
CA THR A 163 3.61 -14.16 -10.39
C THR A 163 4.04 -12.92 -11.18
N LEU A 164 5.21 -12.40 -10.87
CA LEU A 164 5.77 -11.18 -11.45
C LEU A 164 6.41 -11.40 -12.83
#